data_69d4a0e21476b486fd78ca07026b1acc
#
_entry.id   69d4a0e21476b486fd78ca07026b1acc
#
_cell.length_a   1.000
_cell.length_b   1.000
_cell.length_c   1.000
_cell.angle_alpha   90.00
_cell.angle_beta   90.00
_cell.angle_gamma   90.00
#
_symmetry.space_group_name_H-M   'P 1'
#
loop_
_entity.id
_entity.type
_entity.pdbx_description
1 polymer ?
#
loop_
_entity_poly.entity_id
_entity_poly.type
_entity_poly.pdbx_seq_one_letter_code
_entity_poly.pdbx_strand_id
1 'polypeptide(L)'
;MAIGMVMFVACGGEKEKTEAAPEAQGSNELVIYSPNADDEVNKIIPAFEEATGIKVILQSMGSGDVLARISAEKENPQADINWGAISMGVLATTPDLWESYTSENEKNVPDAYKNTTGFFTNYKLDGSAALLVNKDVFAKLGLDPEKFTGYKDLLWPELKGKIAMGDPTASSSAIAELTNMLLVMGEKPYDEKAWEFVEKFVAQLDGTILSSSSQIYKATADGEYAVGVTYENPAVTLLQDGATNLKLVYPEEGSVWLPGAAAIVKNAPHMDNAKKFIDFLISDEGQKVVAETSTRPVNTSIKNTSEFIKPFEEIKVAYEDIPYTSEHRKEWQERWTNILTK
;
A
#
# COMPACT_ATOMS: atom_id res chain seq x y z
N MET A 1 -91.36 15.08 -9.02
CA MET A 1 -91.53 16.54 -8.87
C MET A 1 -90.17 17.12 -8.54
N ALA A 2 -89.76 18.11 -9.28
CA ALA A 2 -88.65 19.03 -9.17
C ALA A 2 -87.31 18.53 -9.73
N ILE A 3 -87.02 18.93 -10.85
CA ILE A 3 -86.44 20.13 -11.46
C ILE A 3 -84.87 20.03 -11.40
N GLY A 4 -84.41 19.93 -12.61
CA GLY A 4 -82.99 19.98 -12.90
C GLY A 4 -82.40 21.41 -12.83
N MET A 5 -81.05 21.42 -12.72
CA MET A 5 -80.31 22.62 -13.07
C MET A 5 -78.93 22.20 -13.61
N VAL A 6 -78.79 22.45 -14.89
CA VAL A 6 -77.55 22.34 -15.62
C VAL A 6 -76.75 23.60 -15.33
N MET A 7 -75.53 23.46 -14.86
CA MET A 7 -74.56 24.56 -14.91
C MET A 7 -73.33 24.14 -15.72
N PHE A 8 -73.13 24.89 -16.79
CA PHE A 8 -71.88 24.93 -17.56
C PHE A 8 -70.78 25.51 -16.68
N VAL A 9 -69.59 24.80 -16.59
CA VAL A 9 -68.40 25.42 -16.11
C VAL A 9 -67.37 25.34 -17.23
N ALA A 10 -66.78 26.51 -17.53
CA ALA A 10 -65.85 26.79 -18.59
C ALA A 10 -64.48 26.16 -18.29
N CYS A 11 -63.85 25.67 -19.36
CA CYS A 11 -62.42 25.30 -19.39
C CYS A 11 -61.57 26.55 -19.14
N GLY A 12 -60.89 26.56 -17.99
CA GLY A 12 -59.69 27.36 -17.74
C GLY A 12 -58.48 26.43 -17.71
N GLY A 13 -57.64 26.51 -18.76
CA GLY A 13 -56.38 25.76 -18.79
C GLY A 13 -55.38 26.33 -17.79
N GLU A 14 -55.20 25.63 -16.68
CA GLU A 14 -54.02 25.80 -15.81
C GLU A 14 -52.87 25.00 -16.41
N LYS A 15 -51.84 25.75 -16.82
CA LYS A 15 -50.54 25.16 -17.10
C LYS A 15 -50.00 24.61 -15.80
N GLU A 16 -49.96 23.29 -15.64
CA GLU A 16 -49.13 22.63 -14.65
C GLU A 16 -47.70 23.12 -14.83
N LYS A 17 -47.23 23.90 -13.88
CA LYS A 17 -45.79 24.08 -13.66
C LYS A 17 -45.27 22.73 -13.20
N THR A 18 -44.55 22.06 -14.09
CA THR A 18 -43.69 20.98 -13.71
C THR A 18 -42.64 21.57 -12.74
N GLU A 19 -42.83 21.38 -11.44
CA GLU A 19 -41.78 21.58 -10.47
C GLU A 19 -40.64 20.60 -10.87
N ALA A 20 -39.52 21.18 -11.27
CA ALA A 20 -38.29 20.44 -11.40
C ALA A 20 -38.05 19.76 -10.05
N ALA A 21 -37.84 18.45 -10.06
CA ALA A 21 -37.39 17.71 -8.90
C ALA A 21 -36.18 18.47 -8.30
N PRO A 22 -36.09 18.60 -6.97
CA PRO A 22 -34.90 19.23 -6.38
C PRO A 22 -33.70 18.47 -6.88
N GLU A 23 -32.73 19.17 -7.51
CA GLU A 23 -31.41 18.68 -7.72
C GLU A 23 -30.95 18.17 -6.37
N ALA A 24 -30.58 16.89 -6.29
CA ALA A 24 -30.02 16.31 -5.11
C ALA A 24 -28.77 17.16 -4.79
N GLN A 25 -28.88 18.01 -3.76
CA GLN A 25 -27.68 18.60 -3.15
C GLN A 25 -26.82 17.44 -2.74
N GLY A 26 -25.70 17.24 -3.43
CA GLY A 26 -24.78 16.15 -3.17
C GLY A 26 -24.49 16.13 -1.66
N SER A 27 -24.71 15.02 -1.01
CA SER A 27 -24.37 14.90 0.40
C SER A 27 -22.88 15.23 0.54
N ASN A 28 -22.53 16.04 1.56
CA ASN A 28 -21.15 16.46 1.79
C ASN A 28 -20.37 15.36 2.49
N GLU A 29 -20.53 14.11 2.02
CA GLU A 29 -20.00 12.88 2.60
C GLU A 29 -19.21 12.08 1.57
N LEU A 30 -18.27 11.26 2.07
CA LEU A 30 -17.49 10.33 1.28
C LEU A 30 -17.28 9.04 2.09
N VAL A 31 -17.74 7.92 1.56
CA VAL A 31 -17.57 6.61 2.21
C VAL A 31 -16.32 5.92 1.69
N ILE A 32 -15.38 5.65 2.58
CA ILE A 32 -14.09 5.02 2.24
C ILE A 32 -13.97 3.66 2.92
N TYR A 33 -13.64 2.61 2.17
CA TYR A 33 -13.19 1.32 2.69
C TYR A 33 -11.67 1.23 2.57
N SER A 34 -10.98 0.90 3.68
CA SER A 34 -9.52 0.97 3.71
C SER A 34 -8.88 -0.05 4.66
N PRO A 35 -7.77 -0.68 4.26
CA PRO A 35 -6.86 -1.43 5.12
C PRO A 35 -5.69 -0.59 5.63
N ASN A 36 -5.63 0.71 5.30
CA ASN A 36 -4.49 1.56 5.66
C ASN A 36 -4.33 1.69 7.17
N ALA A 37 -3.10 1.87 7.61
CA ALA A 37 -2.75 2.03 9.01
C ALA A 37 -3.21 3.38 9.57
N ASP A 38 -3.36 3.44 10.90
CA ASP A 38 -3.82 4.63 11.64
C ASP A 38 -2.97 5.88 11.34
N ASP A 39 -1.66 5.71 11.13
CA ASP A 39 -0.76 6.82 10.79
C ASP A 39 -1.18 7.56 9.51
N GLU A 40 -1.55 6.84 8.46
CA GLU A 40 -2.06 7.43 7.22
C GLU A 40 -3.47 7.99 7.39
N VAL A 41 -4.35 7.21 8.01
CA VAL A 41 -5.75 7.58 8.25
C VAL A 41 -5.85 8.88 9.04
N ASN A 42 -5.10 8.99 10.15
CA ASN A 42 -5.18 10.12 11.07
C ASN A 42 -4.55 11.42 10.54
N LYS A 43 -3.79 11.36 9.46
CA LYS A 43 -3.19 12.54 8.81
C LYS A 43 -3.92 12.92 7.53
N ILE A 44 -4.19 11.96 6.66
CA ILE A 44 -4.74 12.23 5.32
C ILE A 44 -6.22 12.61 5.37
N ILE A 45 -7.04 11.90 6.18
CA ILE A 45 -8.47 12.21 6.26
C ILE A 45 -8.73 13.62 6.81
N PRO A 46 -8.17 14.03 7.97
CA PRO A 46 -8.40 15.38 8.46
C PRO A 46 -7.95 16.48 7.48
N ALA A 47 -6.81 16.28 6.82
CA ALA A 47 -6.33 17.23 5.82
C ALA A 47 -7.26 17.34 4.60
N PHE A 48 -7.79 16.22 4.12
CA PHE A 48 -8.81 16.21 3.06
C PHE A 48 -10.11 16.91 3.50
N GLU A 49 -10.59 16.62 4.70
CA GLU A 49 -11.79 17.26 5.26
C GLU A 49 -11.60 18.77 5.41
N GLU A 50 -10.43 19.22 5.86
CA GLU A 50 -10.10 20.64 5.99
C GLU A 50 -10.05 21.34 4.63
N ALA A 51 -9.39 20.71 3.65
CA ALA A 51 -9.22 21.28 2.31
C ALA A 51 -10.54 21.38 1.51
N THR A 52 -11.48 20.44 1.75
CA THR A 52 -12.67 20.28 0.90
C THR A 52 -13.99 20.55 1.61
N GLY A 53 -14.03 20.48 2.94
CA GLY A 53 -15.24 20.49 3.76
C GLY A 53 -16.05 19.18 3.66
N ILE A 54 -15.60 18.17 2.93
CA ILE A 54 -16.28 16.88 2.75
C ILE A 54 -16.01 16.01 3.96
N LYS A 55 -17.05 15.39 4.55
CA LYS A 55 -16.92 14.48 5.69
C LYS A 55 -16.65 13.06 5.24
N VAL A 56 -15.59 12.45 5.79
CA VAL A 56 -15.22 11.06 5.49
C VAL A 56 -15.87 10.09 6.49
N ILE A 57 -16.56 9.09 5.95
CA ILE A 57 -17.08 7.94 6.70
C ILE A 57 -16.14 6.77 6.39
N LEU A 58 -15.13 6.58 7.26
CA LEU A 58 -14.15 5.52 7.09
C LEU A 58 -14.67 4.19 7.66
N GLN A 59 -14.48 3.12 6.90
CA GLN A 59 -14.63 1.74 7.37
C GLN A 59 -13.30 1.00 7.20
N SER A 60 -12.59 0.81 8.33
CA SER A 60 -11.32 0.10 8.38
C SER A 60 -11.56 -1.41 8.40
N MET A 61 -10.93 -2.13 7.48
CA MET A 61 -10.99 -3.59 7.39
C MET A 61 -9.82 -4.12 6.56
N GLY A 62 -9.54 -5.42 6.64
CA GLY A 62 -8.46 -6.03 5.85
C GLY A 62 -8.69 -5.93 4.34
N SER A 63 -7.62 -5.95 3.54
CA SER A 63 -7.69 -5.81 2.07
C SER A 63 -8.63 -6.83 1.42
N GLY A 64 -8.63 -8.08 1.90
CA GLY A 64 -9.54 -9.11 1.41
C GLY A 64 -11.00 -8.79 1.71
N ASP A 65 -11.29 -8.27 2.91
CA ASP A 65 -12.65 -7.90 3.32
C ASP A 65 -13.16 -6.68 2.54
N VAL A 66 -12.29 -5.69 2.26
CA VAL A 66 -12.60 -4.55 1.38
C VAL A 66 -13.09 -5.05 0.02
N LEU A 67 -12.32 -5.93 -0.62
CA LEU A 67 -12.65 -6.45 -1.95
C LEU A 67 -13.90 -7.33 -1.95
N ALA A 68 -14.05 -8.20 -0.95
CA ALA A 68 -15.23 -9.05 -0.80
C ALA A 68 -16.49 -8.22 -0.61
N ARG A 69 -16.41 -7.15 0.20
CA ARG A 69 -17.54 -6.28 0.47
C ARG A 69 -17.93 -5.43 -0.74
N ILE A 70 -16.98 -4.78 -1.40
CA ILE A 70 -17.25 -4.04 -2.65
C ILE A 70 -17.87 -4.95 -3.71
N SER A 71 -17.35 -6.19 -3.84
CA SER A 71 -17.92 -7.17 -4.78
C SER A 71 -19.34 -7.58 -4.42
N ALA A 72 -19.66 -7.75 -3.14
CA ALA A 72 -21.01 -8.08 -2.68
C ALA A 72 -22.00 -6.92 -2.89
N GLU A 73 -21.52 -5.69 -2.79
CA GLU A 73 -22.30 -4.45 -2.92
C GLU A 73 -22.39 -3.91 -4.36
N LYS A 74 -21.83 -4.60 -5.36
CA LYS A 74 -21.65 -4.09 -6.74
C LYS A 74 -22.95 -3.59 -7.41
N GLU A 75 -24.09 -4.19 -7.10
CA GLU A 75 -25.40 -3.79 -7.66
C GLU A 75 -26.00 -2.57 -6.93
N ASN A 76 -25.55 -2.28 -5.72
CA ASN A 76 -25.94 -1.14 -4.91
C ASN A 76 -24.76 -0.67 -4.04
N PRO A 77 -23.75 0.00 -4.64
CA PRO A 77 -22.53 0.39 -3.95
C PRO A 77 -22.81 1.25 -2.71
N GLN A 78 -22.13 0.93 -1.62
CA GLN A 78 -22.19 1.69 -0.37
C GLN A 78 -20.90 2.48 -0.14
N ALA A 79 -19.80 2.06 -0.75
CA ALA A 79 -18.53 2.76 -0.71
C ALA A 79 -18.34 3.61 -1.97
N ASP A 80 -17.65 4.72 -1.80
CA ASP A 80 -17.18 5.58 -2.89
C ASP A 80 -15.76 5.23 -3.29
N ILE A 81 -14.91 4.92 -2.32
CA ILE A 81 -13.47 4.70 -2.50
C ILE A 81 -13.03 3.38 -1.86
N ASN A 82 -12.24 2.64 -2.63
CA ASN A 82 -11.27 1.66 -2.12
C ASN A 82 -9.93 2.37 -1.95
N TRP A 83 -9.49 2.58 -0.71
CA TRP A 83 -8.25 3.27 -0.41
C TRP A 83 -7.21 2.32 0.18
N GLY A 84 -6.35 1.73 -0.67
CA GLY A 84 -5.23 0.87 -0.26
C GLY A 84 -5.37 -0.62 -0.62
N ALA A 85 -6.57 -1.10 -1.01
CA ALA A 85 -6.78 -2.51 -1.37
C ALA A 85 -6.92 -2.72 -2.89
N ILE A 86 -6.20 -1.95 -3.70
CA ILE A 86 -6.22 -2.03 -5.17
C ILE A 86 -4.79 -2.19 -5.72
N SER A 87 -4.65 -2.99 -6.75
CA SER A 87 -3.41 -3.20 -7.51
C SER A 87 -3.73 -3.70 -8.91
N MET A 88 -2.72 -3.83 -9.78
CA MET A 88 -2.90 -4.44 -11.11
C MET A 88 -3.48 -5.86 -11.03
N GLY A 89 -3.05 -6.67 -10.06
CA GLY A 89 -3.58 -8.02 -9.87
C GLY A 89 -5.06 -8.02 -9.44
N VAL A 90 -5.45 -7.10 -8.58
CA VAL A 90 -6.86 -6.91 -8.18
C VAL A 90 -7.68 -6.42 -9.38
N LEU A 91 -7.21 -5.42 -10.12
CA LEU A 91 -7.89 -4.94 -11.32
C LEU A 91 -8.12 -6.06 -12.34
N ALA A 92 -7.13 -6.91 -12.58
CA ALA A 92 -7.24 -8.02 -13.53
C ALA A 92 -8.32 -9.04 -13.14
N THR A 93 -8.56 -9.24 -11.85
CA THR A 93 -9.56 -10.19 -11.34
C THR A 93 -10.93 -9.58 -11.09
N THR A 94 -11.01 -8.25 -10.97
CA THR A 94 -12.24 -7.51 -10.64
C THR A 94 -12.45 -6.26 -11.53
N PRO A 95 -12.34 -6.36 -12.87
CA PRO A 95 -12.35 -5.20 -13.75
C PRO A 95 -13.64 -4.38 -13.71
N ASP A 96 -14.77 -5.03 -13.38
CA ASP A 96 -16.10 -4.41 -13.41
C ASP A 96 -16.46 -3.64 -12.12
N LEU A 97 -15.58 -3.64 -11.12
CA LEU A 97 -15.85 -3.00 -9.83
C LEU A 97 -15.41 -1.53 -9.75
N TRP A 98 -14.67 -1.03 -10.75
CA TRP A 98 -13.98 0.26 -10.68
C TRP A 98 -14.48 1.25 -11.71
N GLU A 99 -14.56 2.52 -11.29
CA GLU A 99 -14.85 3.63 -12.18
C GLU A 99 -13.56 4.15 -12.81
N SER A 100 -13.63 4.49 -14.10
CA SER A 100 -12.48 5.08 -14.78
C SER A 100 -12.39 6.57 -14.49
N TYR A 101 -11.25 6.97 -13.91
CA TYR A 101 -10.94 8.37 -13.63
C TYR A 101 -9.43 8.61 -13.67
N THR A 102 -9.02 9.66 -14.33
CA THR A 102 -7.64 10.13 -14.32
C THR A 102 -7.60 11.59 -13.85
N SER A 103 -6.93 11.83 -12.74
CA SER A 103 -6.74 13.17 -12.18
C SER A 103 -5.84 14.04 -13.07
N GLU A 104 -6.09 15.33 -13.12
CA GLU A 104 -5.17 16.29 -13.76
C GLU A 104 -3.81 16.36 -13.03
N ASN A 105 -3.77 15.96 -11.76
CA ASN A 105 -2.56 15.87 -10.95
C ASN A 105 -1.69 14.64 -11.26
N GLU A 106 -2.14 13.69 -12.10
CA GLU A 106 -1.35 12.53 -12.53
C GLU A 106 0.00 12.93 -13.18
N LYS A 107 0.09 14.15 -13.70
CA LYS A 107 1.35 14.75 -14.19
C LYS A 107 2.45 14.82 -13.13
N ASN A 108 2.09 14.85 -11.84
CA ASN A 108 3.02 14.90 -10.71
C ASN A 108 3.57 13.52 -10.31
N VAL A 109 2.97 12.44 -10.85
CA VAL A 109 3.41 11.06 -10.62
C VAL A 109 4.52 10.72 -11.62
N PRO A 110 5.70 10.26 -11.17
CA PRO A 110 6.77 9.81 -12.07
C PRO A 110 6.31 8.64 -12.97
N ASP A 111 6.81 8.58 -14.20
CA ASP A 111 6.37 7.58 -15.18
C ASP A 111 6.53 6.14 -14.70
N ALA A 112 7.56 5.84 -13.89
CA ALA A 112 7.78 4.53 -13.29
C ALA A 112 6.67 4.09 -12.32
N TYR A 113 5.89 5.04 -11.79
CA TYR A 113 4.84 4.79 -10.81
C TYR A 113 3.44 5.17 -11.28
N LYS A 114 3.31 5.63 -12.54
CA LYS A 114 2.00 5.91 -13.14
C LYS A 114 1.20 4.63 -13.36
N ASN A 115 -0.10 4.73 -13.10
CA ASN A 115 -1.05 3.75 -13.59
C ASN A 115 -1.71 4.25 -14.87
N THR A 116 -1.46 3.56 -15.96
CA THR A 116 -1.99 3.93 -17.28
C THR A 116 -3.36 3.33 -17.59
N THR A 117 -3.94 2.53 -16.68
CA THR A 117 -5.26 1.90 -16.89
C THR A 117 -6.42 2.86 -16.69
N GLY A 118 -6.24 3.92 -15.89
CA GLY A 118 -7.28 4.87 -15.51
C GLY A 118 -8.27 4.36 -14.46
N PHE A 119 -8.11 3.14 -13.92
CA PHE A 119 -9.03 2.56 -12.93
C PHE A 119 -8.57 2.68 -11.49
N PHE A 120 -7.36 3.12 -11.24
CA PHE A 120 -6.86 3.46 -9.91
C PHE A 120 -5.72 4.48 -10.01
N THR A 121 -5.39 5.12 -8.90
CA THR A 121 -4.34 6.13 -8.82
C THR A 121 -3.33 5.75 -7.74
N ASN A 122 -2.07 5.66 -8.12
CA ASN A 122 -0.97 5.47 -7.18
C ASN A 122 -0.69 6.79 -6.46
N TYR A 123 -0.67 6.79 -5.12
CA TYR A 123 -0.51 8.01 -4.33
C TYR A 123 0.65 7.97 -3.35
N LYS A 124 1.15 6.78 -3.03
CA LYS A 124 2.27 6.55 -2.12
C LYS A 124 3.21 5.48 -2.65
N LEU A 125 4.40 5.40 -2.04
CA LEU A 125 5.36 4.34 -2.26
C LEU A 125 5.65 3.66 -0.92
N ASP A 126 5.44 2.36 -0.86
CA ASP A 126 5.77 1.51 0.27
C ASP A 126 7.10 0.80 -0.01
N GLY A 127 8.08 1.01 0.84
CA GLY A 127 9.37 0.32 0.76
C GLY A 127 9.17 -1.16 1.06
N SER A 128 9.22 -2.00 0.04
CA SER A 128 8.91 -3.43 0.15
C SER A 128 10.06 -4.27 0.71
N ALA A 129 11.27 -3.71 0.79
CA ALA A 129 12.47 -4.42 1.20
C ALA A 129 13.38 -3.54 2.05
N ALA A 130 13.57 -3.95 3.30
CA ALA A 130 14.47 -3.33 4.27
C ALA A 130 14.98 -4.35 5.29
N LEU A 131 16.09 -4.04 5.94
CA LEU A 131 16.67 -4.86 6.99
C LEU A 131 16.65 -4.06 8.31
N LEU A 132 16.08 -4.64 9.35
CA LEU A 132 16.07 -4.06 10.67
C LEU A 132 17.13 -4.74 11.53
N VAL A 133 18.12 -3.98 11.97
CA VAL A 133 19.24 -4.48 12.79
C VAL A 133 19.02 -4.12 14.25
N ASN A 134 19.14 -5.10 15.15
CA ASN A 134 19.19 -4.86 16.58
C ASN A 134 20.65 -4.68 17.03
N LYS A 135 21.02 -3.44 17.37
CA LYS A 135 22.40 -3.06 17.75
C LYS A 135 22.89 -3.76 19.03
N ASP A 136 21.99 -4.01 19.97
CA ASP A 136 22.35 -4.69 21.22
C ASP A 136 22.67 -6.17 21.01
N VAL A 137 21.94 -6.83 20.09
CA VAL A 137 22.24 -8.21 19.72
C VAL A 137 23.53 -8.27 18.91
N PHE A 138 23.76 -7.34 17.99
CA PHE A 138 25.04 -7.22 17.25
C PHE A 138 26.22 -7.07 18.20
N ALA A 139 26.11 -6.20 19.21
CA ALA A 139 27.17 -6.03 20.22
C ALA A 139 27.45 -7.33 21.00
N LYS A 140 26.40 -8.09 21.37
CA LYS A 140 26.56 -9.40 22.03
C LYS A 140 27.25 -10.44 21.14
N LEU A 141 27.07 -10.36 19.81
CA LEU A 141 27.72 -11.21 18.83
C LEU A 141 29.12 -10.72 18.44
N GLY A 142 29.56 -9.57 18.96
CA GLY A 142 30.83 -8.96 18.58
C GLY A 142 30.84 -8.33 17.19
N LEU A 143 29.65 -8.03 16.65
CA LEU A 143 29.47 -7.42 15.33
C LEU A 143 29.31 -5.92 15.43
N ASP A 144 29.79 -5.23 14.39
CA ASP A 144 29.62 -3.77 14.23
C ASP A 144 28.40 -3.52 13.31
N PRO A 145 27.31 -2.93 13.81
CA PRO A 145 26.12 -2.68 13.02
C PRO A 145 26.38 -1.67 11.88
N GLU A 146 27.45 -0.85 11.97
CA GLU A 146 27.77 0.10 10.89
C GLU A 146 28.41 -0.55 9.67
N LYS A 147 28.91 -1.78 9.83
CA LYS A 147 29.47 -2.58 8.73
C LYS A 147 28.42 -3.42 8.02
N PHE A 148 27.21 -3.52 8.62
CA PHE A 148 26.11 -4.26 8.01
C PHE A 148 25.38 -3.35 7.02
N THR A 149 25.46 -3.67 5.72
CA THR A 149 25.03 -2.80 4.62
C THR A 149 24.01 -3.43 3.69
N GLY A 150 23.81 -4.75 3.73
CA GLY A 150 22.88 -5.36 2.79
C GLY A 150 22.71 -6.87 2.92
N TYR A 151 22.17 -7.46 1.87
CA TYR A 151 21.82 -8.88 1.84
C TYR A 151 23.03 -9.82 1.95
N LYS A 152 24.18 -9.46 1.37
CA LYS A 152 25.40 -10.29 1.48
C LYS A 152 25.82 -10.51 2.91
N ASP A 153 25.61 -9.51 3.76
CA ASP A 153 25.99 -9.54 5.16
C ASP A 153 25.10 -10.48 6.00
N LEU A 154 23.90 -10.83 5.50
CA LEU A 154 23.08 -11.88 6.10
C LEU A 154 23.77 -13.24 6.14
N LEU A 155 24.81 -13.44 5.31
CA LEU A 155 25.58 -14.67 5.27
C LEU A 155 26.75 -14.70 6.26
N TRP A 156 26.92 -13.69 7.13
CA TRP A 156 27.93 -13.72 8.18
C TRP A 156 27.68 -14.93 9.11
N PRO A 157 28.71 -15.73 9.44
CA PRO A 157 28.53 -16.94 10.23
C PRO A 157 27.88 -16.70 11.60
N GLU A 158 28.15 -15.54 12.21
CA GLU A 158 27.63 -15.13 13.53
C GLU A 158 26.12 -14.90 13.51
N LEU A 159 25.54 -14.65 12.33
CA LEU A 159 24.10 -14.42 12.16
C LEU A 159 23.30 -15.70 11.96
N LYS A 160 23.95 -16.88 11.92
CA LYS A 160 23.22 -18.14 11.76
C LYS A 160 22.22 -18.37 12.90
N GLY A 161 20.93 -18.59 12.55
CA GLY A 161 19.83 -18.73 13.50
C GLY A 161 19.49 -17.44 14.26
N LYS A 162 19.98 -16.27 13.78
CA LYS A 162 19.73 -14.95 14.37
C LYS A 162 19.02 -13.99 13.41
N ILE A 163 18.47 -14.50 12.32
CA ILE A 163 17.73 -13.74 11.31
C ILE A 163 16.26 -14.10 11.39
N ALA A 164 15.39 -13.10 11.51
CA ALA A 164 13.96 -13.25 11.41
C ALA A 164 13.50 -13.04 9.96
N MET A 165 12.82 -14.03 9.40
CA MET A 165 12.22 -13.99 8.06
C MET A 165 10.82 -14.62 8.11
N GLY A 166 9.88 -14.10 7.32
CA GLY A 166 8.56 -14.67 7.14
C GLY A 166 8.50 -15.76 6.07
N ASP A 167 7.40 -16.48 6.02
CA ASP A 167 7.13 -17.45 4.97
C ASP A 167 6.60 -16.74 3.71
N PRO A 168 7.31 -16.77 2.57
CA PRO A 168 6.84 -16.22 1.30
C PRO A 168 5.55 -16.86 0.77
N THR A 169 5.16 -18.04 1.26
CA THR A 169 3.90 -18.69 0.86
C THR A 169 2.70 -18.17 1.62
N ALA A 170 2.91 -17.59 2.80
CA ALA A 170 1.86 -17.14 3.72
C ALA A 170 1.82 -15.61 3.92
N SER A 171 2.94 -14.91 3.69
CA SER A 171 3.07 -13.47 3.97
C SER A 171 3.37 -12.68 2.69
N SER A 172 2.57 -11.63 2.43
CA SER A 172 2.79 -10.73 1.29
C SER A 172 4.07 -9.91 1.41
N SER A 173 4.51 -9.55 2.61
CA SER A 173 5.80 -8.90 2.80
C SER A 173 6.95 -9.87 2.58
N ALA A 174 6.85 -11.11 3.06
CA ALA A 174 7.92 -12.09 2.88
C ALA A 174 8.14 -12.48 1.41
N ILE A 175 7.08 -12.58 0.60
CA ILE A 175 7.26 -12.79 -0.84
C ILE A 175 7.84 -11.54 -1.53
N ALA A 176 7.50 -10.34 -1.09
CA ALA A 176 8.12 -9.12 -1.61
C ALA A 176 9.62 -9.07 -1.29
N GLU A 177 10.03 -9.48 -0.08
CA GLU A 177 11.44 -9.60 0.32
C GLU A 177 12.18 -10.66 -0.53
N LEU A 178 11.59 -11.84 -0.74
CA LEU A 178 12.16 -12.85 -1.63
C LEU A 178 12.29 -12.32 -3.07
N THR A 179 11.25 -11.65 -3.57
CA THR A 179 11.26 -11.03 -4.90
C THR A 179 12.38 -10.01 -5.04
N ASN A 180 12.59 -9.18 -4.01
CA ASN A 180 13.68 -8.21 -4.02
C ASN A 180 15.07 -8.90 -4.01
N MET A 181 15.27 -9.95 -3.19
CA MET A 181 16.51 -10.73 -3.23
C MET A 181 16.74 -11.32 -4.62
N LEU A 182 15.72 -11.89 -5.25
CA LEU A 182 15.84 -12.45 -6.59
C LEU A 182 16.14 -11.39 -7.65
N LEU A 183 15.63 -10.18 -7.46
CA LEU A 183 15.88 -9.05 -8.36
C LEU A 183 17.34 -8.58 -8.31
N VAL A 184 17.95 -8.51 -7.10
CA VAL A 184 19.20 -7.76 -6.90
C VAL A 184 20.44 -8.64 -6.60
N MET A 185 20.27 -9.92 -6.27
CA MET A 185 21.37 -10.79 -5.85
C MET A 185 21.96 -11.62 -6.97
N GLY A 186 21.41 -11.58 -8.18
CA GLY A 186 21.93 -12.27 -9.36
C GLY A 186 22.87 -11.41 -10.21
N GLU A 187 23.40 -12.01 -11.28
CA GLU A 187 24.06 -11.28 -12.36
C GLU A 187 23.05 -10.55 -13.23
N LYS A 188 21.84 -11.12 -13.32
CA LYS A 188 20.65 -10.55 -13.96
C LYS A 188 19.45 -10.73 -13.00
N PRO A 189 18.42 -9.87 -13.14
CA PRO A 189 17.20 -10.05 -12.39
C PRO A 189 16.66 -11.48 -12.48
N TYR A 190 16.36 -12.09 -11.34
CA TYR A 190 15.67 -13.38 -11.19
C TYR A 190 16.41 -14.60 -11.73
N ASP A 191 17.72 -14.51 -11.94
CA ASP A 191 18.54 -15.61 -12.47
C ASP A 191 18.92 -16.68 -11.42
N GLU A 192 19.59 -17.76 -11.86
CA GLU A 192 20.01 -18.84 -10.97
C GLU A 192 21.04 -18.39 -9.91
N LYS A 193 21.82 -17.34 -10.17
CA LYS A 193 22.75 -16.79 -9.18
C LYS A 193 22.01 -16.16 -7.99
N ALA A 194 20.88 -15.52 -8.23
CA ALA A 194 20.03 -15.02 -7.15
C ALA A 194 19.50 -16.18 -6.30
N TRP A 195 19.11 -17.29 -6.92
CA TRP A 195 18.68 -18.50 -6.20
C TRP A 195 19.81 -19.18 -5.41
N GLU A 196 21.04 -19.19 -5.91
CA GLU A 196 22.21 -19.65 -5.14
C GLU A 196 22.41 -18.82 -3.86
N PHE A 197 22.13 -17.51 -3.91
CA PHE A 197 22.11 -16.67 -2.71
C PHE A 197 20.96 -17.07 -1.78
N VAL A 198 19.74 -17.21 -2.29
CA VAL A 198 18.57 -17.60 -1.49
C VAL A 198 18.78 -18.95 -0.79
N GLU A 199 19.38 -19.94 -1.45
CA GLU A 199 19.74 -21.24 -0.83
C GLU A 199 20.68 -21.08 0.38
N LYS A 200 21.70 -20.24 0.26
CA LYS A 200 22.62 -19.92 1.36
C LYS A 200 21.94 -19.15 2.48
N PHE A 201 21.07 -18.20 2.10
CA PHE A 201 20.28 -17.42 3.05
C PHE A 201 19.31 -18.30 3.85
N VAL A 202 18.60 -19.21 3.21
CA VAL A 202 17.72 -20.18 3.89
C VAL A 202 18.49 -21.04 4.88
N ALA A 203 19.71 -21.48 4.53
CA ALA A 203 20.59 -22.21 5.45
C ALA A 203 21.00 -21.37 6.68
N GLN A 204 21.10 -20.03 6.55
CA GLN A 204 21.36 -19.11 7.66
C GLN A 204 20.17 -18.96 8.62
N LEU A 205 18.94 -19.15 8.15
CA LEU A 205 17.74 -19.10 8.99
C LEU A 205 17.69 -20.24 10.02
N ASP A 206 18.46 -21.30 9.81
CA ASP A 206 18.56 -22.47 10.70
C ASP A 206 17.18 -23.08 11.08
N GLY A 207 16.29 -23.13 10.09
CA GLY A 207 14.92 -23.68 10.22
C GLY A 207 13.90 -22.73 10.86
N THR A 208 14.27 -21.50 11.20
CA THR A 208 13.34 -20.54 11.81
C THR A 208 12.63 -19.71 10.75
N ILE A 209 11.31 -19.89 10.63
CA ILE A 209 10.42 -19.08 9.78
C ILE A 209 9.27 -18.56 10.63
N LEU A 210 9.01 -17.26 10.58
CA LEU A 210 7.96 -16.62 11.34
C LEU A 210 6.66 -16.57 10.54
N SER A 211 5.51 -16.64 11.22
CA SER A 211 4.21 -16.77 10.55
C SER A 211 3.64 -15.43 10.06
N SER A 212 4.14 -14.30 10.56
CA SER A 212 3.62 -12.98 10.17
C SER A 212 4.71 -11.91 10.11
N SER A 213 4.51 -10.90 9.27
CA SER A 213 5.40 -9.75 9.16
C SER A 213 5.55 -8.98 10.48
N SER A 214 4.48 -8.89 11.26
CA SER A 214 4.53 -8.19 12.55
C SER A 214 5.40 -8.90 13.59
N GLN A 215 5.50 -10.22 13.55
CA GLN A 215 6.42 -10.95 14.41
C GLN A 215 7.88 -10.63 14.07
N ILE A 216 8.22 -10.44 12.79
CA ILE A 216 9.60 -10.20 12.34
C ILE A 216 10.16 -8.94 13.01
N TYR A 217 9.52 -7.78 12.78
CA TYR A 217 10.06 -6.52 13.28
C TYR A 217 9.91 -6.40 14.81
N LYS A 218 8.88 -6.97 15.43
CA LYS A 218 8.70 -6.97 16.89
C LYS A 218 9.76 -7.85 17.58
N ALA A 219 9.91 -9.11 17.15
CA ALA A 219 10.92 -10.01 17.73
C ALA A 219 12.34 -9.49 17.53
N THR A 220 12.60 -8.78 16.42
CA THR A 220 13.88 -8.08 16.21
C THR A 220 14.03 -6.91 17.18
N ALA A 221 12.99 -6.09 17.37
CA ALA A 221 13.02 -4.98 18.32
C ALA A 221 13.24 -5.45 19.77
N ASP A 222 12.61 -6.56 20.15
CA ASP A 222 12.71 -7.19 21.47
C ASP A 222 14.07 -7.89 21.71
N GLY A 223 14.91 -8.02 20.66
CA GLY A 223 16.25 -8.60 20.75
C GLY A 223 16.28 -10.13 20.70
N GLU A 224 15.24 -10.78 20.22
CA GLU A 224 15.24 -12.22 19.94
C GLU A 224 16.11 -12.56 18.72
N TYR A 225 16.11 -11.64 17.72
CA TYR A 225 16.90 -11.74 16.50
C TYR A 225 17.84 -10.55 16.33
N ALA A 226 18.95 -10.79 15.65
CA ALA A 226 19.93 -9.77 15.30
C ALA A 226 19.47 -8.93 14.10
N VAL A 227 18.83 -9.58 13.12
CA VAL A 227 18.33 -8.94 11.90
C VAL A 227 16.92 -9.42 11.61
N GLY A 228 16.02 -8.48 11.31
CA GLY A 228 14.71 -8.76 10.72
C GLY A 228 14.71 -8.41 9.23
N VAL A 229 14.36 -9.38 8.38
CA VAL A 229 14.09 -9.12 6.96
C VAL A 229 12.66 -8.65 6.86
N THR A 230 12.47 -7.35 6.63
CA THR A 230 11.19 -6.67 6.79
C THR A 230 11.01 -5.55 5.74
N TYR A 231 10.14 -4.62 5.98
CA TYR A 231 9.86 -3.49 5.09
C TYR A 231 9.98 -2.16 5.84
N GLU A 232 10.06 -1.06 5.10
CA GLU A 232 10.43 0.27 5.61
C GLU A 232 9.48 0.77 6.73
N ASN A 233 8.17 0.74 6.48
CA ASN A 233 7.19 1.42 7.33
C ASN A 233 7.22 1.01 8.81
N PRO A 234 7.15 -0.28 9.20
CA PRO A 234 7.16 -0.64 10.61
C PRO A 234 8.51 -0.36 11.26
N ALA A 235 9.62 -0.46 10.51
CA ALA A 235 10.93 -0.10 11.02
C ALA A 235 11.02 1.40 11.33
N VAL A 236 10.49 2.25 10.43
CA VAL A 236 10.40 3.70 10.65
C VAL A 236 9.52 4.03 11.86
N THR A 237 8.35 3.39 11.98
CA THR A 237 7.46 3.58 13.13
C THR A 237 8.16 3.26 14.45
N LEU A 238 8.86 2.14 14.55
CA LEU A 238 9.63 1.78 15.74
C LEU A 238 10.70 2.82 16.08
N LEU A 239 11.40 3.35 15.09
CA LEU A 239 12.42 4.39 15.30
C LEU A 239 11.79 5.71 15.75
N GLN A 240 10.65 6.10 15.17
CA GLN A 240 9.88 7.29 15.58
C GLN A 240 9.35 7.16 17.02
N ASP A 241 8.97 5.95 17.43
CA ASP A 241 8.54 5.63 18.79
C ASP A 241 9.70 5.56 19.81
N GLY A 242 10.93 5.84 19.36
CA GLY A 242 12.10 5.98 20.21
C GLY A 242 12.92 4.71 20.41
N ALA A 243 12.83 3.74 19.54
CA ALA A 243 13.66 2.53 19.59
C ALA A 243 15.13 2.84 19.23
N THR A 244 15.93 3.23 20.21
CA THR A 244 17.36 3.61 20.04
C THR A 244 18.27 2.43 19.77
N ASN A 245 17.84 1.21 20.09
CA ASN A 245 18.58 -0.03 19.86
C ASN A 245 18.47 -0.58 18.43
N LEU A 246 17.68 0.07 17.58
CA LEU A 246 17.46 -0.37 16.21
C LEU A 246 18.22 0.48 15.18
N LYS A 247 18.48 -0.11 14.01
CA LYS A 247 19.00 0.56 12.81
C LYS A 247 18.26 0.01 11.60
N LEU A 248 17.69 0.92 10.82
CA LEU A 248 17.12 0.60 9.50
C LEU A 248 18.24 0.59 8.45
N VAL A 249 18.31 -0.47 7.68
CA VAL A 249 19.29 -0.64 6.60
C VAL A 249 18.54 -0.88 5.29
N TYR A 250 18.81 -0.06 4.30
CA TYR A 250 18.40 -0.31 2.91
C TYR A 250 19.53 -1.08 2.23
N PRO A 251 19.27 -2.30 1.71
CA PRO A 251 20.30 -3.11 1.10
C PRO A 251 21.10 -2.37 0.02
N GLU A 252 22.42 -2.37 0.12
CA GLU A 252 23.29 -1.73 -0.88
C GLU A 252 23.16 -2.36 -2.27
N GLU A 253 22.67 -3.59 -2.34
CA GLU A 253 22.38 -4.30 -3.58
C GLU A 253 21.17 -3.70 -4.30
N GLY A 254 20.23 -3.11 -3.57
CA GLY A 254 19.07 -2.41 -4.05
C GLY A 254 17.78 -2.74 -3.29
N SER A 255 16.89 -1.76 -3.19
CA SER A 255 15.58 -1.89 -2.57
C SER A 255 14.49 -1.45 -3.53
N VAL A 256 13.34 -2.12 -3.46
CA VAL A 256 12.14 -1.83 -4.25
C VAL A 256 11.13 -1.03 -3.44
N TRP A 257 10.50 -0.07 -4.08
CA TRP A 257 9.29 0.59 -3.59
C TRP A 257 8.12 0.24 -4.50
N LEU A 258 7.05 -0.27 -3.90
CA LEU A 258 5.83 -0.60 -4.61
C LEU A 258 4.78 0.49 -4.38
N PRO A 259 4.05 0.89 -5.43
CA PRO A 259 3.03 1.90 -5.29
C PRO A 259 1.82 1.37 -4.52
N GLY A 260 1.32 2.16 -3.56
CA GLY A 260 0.02 2.00 -2.95
C GLY A 260 -1.00 2.90 -3.65
N ALA A 261 -2.22 2.40 -3.83
CA ALA A 261 -3.20 3.03 -4.69
C ALA A 261 -4.59 3.19 -4.06
N ALA A 262 -5.38 4.09 -4.66
CA ALA A 262 -6.79 4.25 -4.40
C ALA A 262 -7.59 4.13 -5.71
N ALA A 263 -8.82 3.61 -5.62
CA ALA A 263 -9.74 3.47 -6.76
C ALA A 263 -11.14 3.97 -6.40
N ILE A 264 -11.82 4.55 -7.37
CA ILE A 264 -13.24 4.89 -7.25
C ILE A 264 -14.07 3.63 -7.52
N VAL A 265 -15.01 3.34 -6.63
CA VAL A 265 -15.95 2.22 -6.81
C VAL A 265 -16.89 2.53 -7.96
N LYS A 266 -17.20 1.55 -8.78
CA LYS A 266 -18.15 1.68 -9.89
C LYS A 266 -19.51 2.14 -9.40
N ASN A 267 -20.08 3.17 -10.04
CA ASN A 267 -21.33 3.80 -9.63
C ASN A 267 -21.33 4.30 -8.18
N ALA A 268 -20.20 4.80 -7.69
CA ALA A 268 -20.08 5.39 -6.35
C ALA A 268 -21.20 6.39 -6.03
N PRO A 269 -21.86 6.31 -4.85
CA PRO A 269 -22.96 7.22 -4.48
C PRO A 269 -22.58 8.71 -4.50
N HIS A 270 -21.32 9.03 -4.14
CA HIS A 270 -20.80 10.39 -4.07
C HIS A 270 -19.65 10.59 -5.07
N MET A 271 -19.90 10.32 -6.35
CA MET A 271 -18.90 10.29 -7.42
C MET A 271 -18.01 11.55 -7.48
N ASP A 272 -18.59 12.74 -7.35
CA ASP A 272 -17.82 13.99 -7.42
C ASP A 272 -16.91 14.16 -6.20
N ASN A 273 -17.34 13.70 -5.02
CA ASN A 273 -16.51 13.71 -3.82
C ASN A 273 -15.40 12.66 -3.91
N ALA A 274 -15.69 11.50 -4.52
CA ALA A 274 -14.70 10.46 -4.79
C ALA A 274 -13.57 10.96 -5.71
N LYS A 275 -13.91 11.69 -6.78
CA LYS A 275 -12.92 12.32 -7.67
C LYS A 275 -12.05 13.34 -6.92
N LYS A 276 -12.68 14.19 -6.08
CA LYS A 276 -11.93 15.16 -5.26
C LYS A 276 -10.95 14.48 -4.29
N PHE A 277 -11.29 13.30 -3.76
CA PHE A 277 -10.39 12.54 -2.91
C PHE A 277 -9.18 12.01 -3.69
N ILE A 278 -9.41 11.45 -4.89
CA ILE A 278 -8.32 11.03 -5.78
C ILE A 278 -7.43 12.22 -6.16
N ASP A 279 -8.03 13.36 -6.53
CA ASP A 279 -7.29 14.58 -6.88
C ASP A 279 -6.44 15.09 -5.71
N PHE A 280 -7.00 15.08 -4.49
CA PHE A 280 -6.31 15.48 -3.27
C PHE A 280 -5.10 14.57 -3.00
N LEU A 281 -5.27 13.24 -3.06
CA LEU A 281 -4.20 12.28 -2.75
C LEU A 281 -2.91 12.54 -3.53
N ILE A 282 -3.01 13.02 -4.78
CA ILE A 282 -1.83 13.27 -5.65
C ILE A 282 -1.64 14.78 -5.97
N SER A 283 -2.36 15.65 -5.25
CA SER A 283 -2.06 17.10 -5.25
C SER A 283 -0.77 17.40 -4.47
N ASP A 284 -0.19 18.56 -4.68
CA ASP A 284 0.98 19.00 -3.90
C ASP A 284 0.70 19.07 -2.40
N GLU A 285 -0.54 19.43 -2.01
CA GLU A 285 -0.98 19.48 -0.63
C GLU A 285 -1.09 18.06 -0.05
N GLY A 286 -1.85 17.16 -0.70
CA GLY A 286 -2.01 15.79 -0.25
C GLY A 286 -0.69 15.04 -0.19
N GLN A 287 0.21 15.26 -1.16
CA GLN A 287 1.53 14.62 -1.18
C GLN A 287 2.45 15.13 -0.06
N LYS A 288 2.32 16.37 0.39
CA LYS A 288 3.00 16.86 1.61
C LYS A 288 2.47 16.16 2.85
N VAL A 289 1.16 15.92 2.93
CA VAL A 289 0.57 15.16 4.05
C VAL A 289 1.04 13.70 4.02
N VAL A 290 1.10 13.05 2.86
CA VAL A 290 1.69 11.71 2.72
C VAL A 290 3.14 11.71 3.20
N ALA A 291 3.93 12.75 2.90
CA ALA A 291 5.31 12.88 3.35
C ALA A 291 5.48 12.98 4.88
N GLU A 292 4.44 13.27 5.62
CA GLU A 292 4.43 13.28 7.10
C GLU A 292 4.15 11.91 7.70
N THR A 293 3.73 10.94 6.88
CA THR A 293 3.45 9.57 7.32
C THR A 293 4.71 8.71 7.32
N SER A 294 4.59 7.46 7.74
CA SER A 294 5.66 6.45 7.62
C SER A 294 5.83 5.90 6.20
N THR A 295 5.02 6.34 5.24
CA THR A 295 5.13 5.99 3.81
C THR A 295 5.77 7.13 3.01
N ARG A 296 6.13 6.88 1.76
CA ARG A 296 6.69 7.91 0.89
C ARG A 296 5.64 8.46 -0.07
N PRO A 297 5.63 9.77 -0.35
CA PRO A 297 4.80 10.31 -1.42
C PRO A 297 5.21 9.72 -2.77
N VAL A 298 4.24 9.48 -3.65
CA VAL A 298 4.52 9.01 -5.02
C VAL A 298 5.20 10.12 -5.84
N ASN A 299 4.91 11.38 -5.53
CA ASN A 299 5.68 12.52 -6.05
C ASN A 299 7.06 12.56 -5.39
N THR A 300 8.05 11.93 -6.01
CA THR A 300 9.41 11.78 -5.47
C THR A 300 10.18 13.10 -5.32
N SER A 301 9.65 14.22 -5.84
CA SER A 301 10.21 15.55 -5.60
C SER A 301 9.88 16.09 -4.19
N ILE A 302 8.87 15.52 -3.52
CA ILE A 302 8.48 15.85 -2.15
C ILE A 302 9.17 14.88 -1.19
N LYS A 303 10.03 15.42 -0.33
CA LYS A 303 10.78 14.62 0.64
C LYS A 303 9.91 14.29 1.85
N ASN A 304 10.03 13.06 2.34
CA ASN A 304 9.43 12.67 3.61
C ASN A 304 10.03 13.52 4.76
N THR A 305 9.22 13.85 5.74
CA THR A 305 9.64 14.69 6.88
C THR A 305 10.35 13.91 7.98
N SER A 306 10.25 12.57 7.98
CA SER A 306 10.91 11.72 8.97
C SER A 306 12.43 11.67 8.71
N GLU A 307 13.23 11.94 9.75
CA GLU A 307 14.69 11.79 9.71
C GLU A 307 15.14 10.31 9.54
N PHE A 308 14.26 9.35 9.83
CA PHE A 308 14.53 7.91 9.70
C PHE A 308 14.32 7.40 8.28
N ILE A 309 13.69 8.18 7.40
CA ILE A 309 13.48 7.83 6.00
C ILE A 309 14.55 8.52 5.15
N LYS A 310 15.51 7.75 4.66
CA LYS A 310 16.54 8.28 3.76
C LYS A 310 15.92 8.73 2.44
N PRO A 311 16.36 9.87 1.88
CA PRO A 311 15.93 10.29 0.55
C PRO A 311 16.40 9.29 -0.51
N PHE A 312 15.68 9.21 -1.64
CA PHE A 312 15.99 8.26 -2.70
C PHE A 312 17.38 8.42 -3.31
N GLU A 313 17.93 9.64 -3.26
CA GLU A 313 19.30 9.95 -3.73
C GLU A 313 20.39 9.22 -2.92
N GLU A 314 20.07 8.79 -1.70
CA GLU A 314 20.98 8.08 -0.79
C GLU A 314 20.76 6.56 -0.79
N ILE A 315 19.84 6.05 -1.63
CA ILE A 315 19.45 4.66 -1.66
C ILE A 315 19.60 4.13 -3.09
N LYS A 316 20.08 2.89 -3.23
CA LYS A 316 20.04 2.20 -4.50
C LYS A 316 18.63 1.68 -4.77
N VAL A 317 17.84 2.45 -5.52
CA VAL A 317 16.49 2.05 -5.91
C VAL A 317 16.55 0.98 -6.99
N ALA A 318 15.83 -0.11 -6.81
CA ALA A 318 15.60 -1.15 -7.80
C ALA A 318 14.13 -1.12 -8.25
N TYR A 319 13.87 -1.50 -9.49
CA TYR A 319 12.53 -1.48 -10.07
C TYR A 319 12.08 -2.89 -10.41
N GLU A 320 10.96 -3.29 -9.83
CA GLU A 320 10.34 -4.59 -10.04
C GLU A 320 9.47 -4.57 -11.30
N ASP A 321 9.63 -5.56 -12.16
CA ASP A 321 8.68 -5.84 -13.25
C ASP A 321 7.46 -6.57 -12.66
N ILE A 322 6.46 -5.80 -12.19
CA ILE A 322 5.28 -6.33 -11.50
C ILE A 322 4.50 -7.37 -12.34
N PRO A 323 4.25 -7.20 -13.65
CA PRO A 323 3.67 -8.25 -14.47
C PRO A 323 4.46 -9.55 -14.43
N TYR A 324 5.77 -9.48 -14.64
CA TYR A 324 6.66 -10.65 -14.63
C TYR A 324 6.67 -11.35 -13.27
N THR A 325 6.84 -10.60 -12.18
CA THR A 325 6.91 -11.17 -10.83
C THR A 325 5.58 -11.78 -10.40
N SER A 326 4.46 -11.20 -10.80
CA SER A 326 3.12 -11.73 -10.54
C SER A 326 2.90 -13.08 -11.24
N GLU A 327 3.39 -13.25 -12.47
CA GLU A 327 3.30 -14.50 -13.22
C GLU A 327 4.14 -15.61 -12.59
N HIS A 328 5.36 -15.28 -12.10
CA HIS A 328 6.29 -16.27 -11.55
C HIS A 328 6.13 -16.51 -10.04
N ARG A 329 5.29 -15.74 -9.36
CA ARG A 329 5.14 -15.77 -7.91
C ARG A 329 4.92 -17.18 -7.36
N LYS A 330 4.04 -17.96 -7.97
CA LYS A 330 3.71 -19.30 -7.51
C LYS A 330 4.90 -20.26 -7.65
N GLU A 331 5.59 -20.21 -8.78
CA GLU A 331 6.82 -20.99 -9.01
C GLU A 331 7.88 -20.68 -7.96
N TRP A 332 8.09 -19.40 -7.64
CA TRP A 332 9.07 -18.98 -6.63
C TRP A 332 8.69 -19.43 -5.22
N GLN A 333 7.42 -19.41 -4.87
CA GLN A 333 6.94 -19.95 -3.59
C GLN A 333 7.15 -21.46 -3.49
N GLU A 334 6.90 -22.21 -4.56
CA GLU A 334 7.17 -23.65 -4.63
C GLU A 334 8.67 -23.93 -4.51
N ARG A 335 9.52 -23.16 -5.20
CA ARG A 335 10.98 -23.30 -5.13
C ARG A 335 11.50 -22.97 -3.72
N TRP A 336 11.03 -21.91 -3.09
CA TRP A 336 11.33 -21.58 -1.71
C TRP A 336 11.00 -22.75 -0.76
N THR A 337 9.80 -23.29 -0.86
CA THR A 337 9.37 -24.44 -0.04
C THR A 337 10.30 -25.64 -0.22
N ASN A 338 10.70 -25.94 -1.47
CA ASN A 338 11.62 -27.03 -1.77
C ASN A 338 13.01 -26.81 -1.18
N ILE A 339 13.50 -25.55 -1.11
CA ILE A 339 14.79 -25.22 -0.48
C ILE A 339 14.69 -25.36 1.04
N LEU A 340 13.59 -24.87 1.64
CA LEU A 340 13.39 -24.90 3.09
C LEU A 340 13.25 -26.33 3.66
N THR A 341 12.78 -27.27 2.85
CA THR A 341 12.50 -28.67 3.28
C THR A 341 13.64 -29.65 2.96
N LYS A 342 14.74 -29.20 2.33
CA LYS A 342 15.96 -29.98 2.12
C LYS A 342 16.80 -30.04 3.39
#